data_38bf55016798e4435367049f200f521c
#
_entry.id   38bf55016798e4435367049f200f521c
#
_cell.length_a   1.000
_cell.length_b   1.000
_cell.length_c   1.000
_cell.angle_alpha   90.00
_cell.angle_beta   90.00
_cell.angle_gamma   90.00
#
_symmetry.space_group_name_H-M   'P 1'
#
loop_
_entity.id
_entity.type
_entity.pdbx_description
1 polymer ?
#
loop_
_entity_poly.entity_id
_entity_poly.type
_entity_poly.pdbx_seq_one_letter_code
_entity_poly.pdbx_strand_id
1 'polypeptide(L)'
;MARWAYILHLTHQLLWTRRGAQRIVASVCVTGIALGLMLQIVVRGVMDGMVREIDAGVHACMPDLLITSRSGILPAPLPLPATCTATICQAGIAATPHGLSRYITWHNPELIAPLIISGQGKLNPGNALISQSLAEKAKLKPGDTLPIQFPGDTQIFSIQGIYRVPGRMLVPDILLPHSLEAGTPALAINLSEQRHINTIIQNLQKSAPEVEIHPTHADTAAWLSIIQRAKQTMGFILYLCTTLAAFASGALLWVICLQRRHELSIMAAYGMPPGKLCAIILCMAGSVAASGIALGLPLAWATLHWREAIREILAEIGVQAFPVEVLDMSLPAHTTPGLYLTHAFFTFAIVLLSSVPALRLILRMSSHAPQQ
;
A
#
# COMPACT_ATOMS: atom_id res chain seq x y z
N MET A 1 -22.89 -21.29 31.23
CA MET A 1 -22.82 -21.58 29.78
C MET A 1 -24.20 -21.72 29.12
N ALA A 2 -25.17 -22.41 29.70
CA ALA A 2 -26.51 -22.63 29.12
C ALA A 2 -27.28 -21.33 28.73
N ARG A 3 -27.11 -20.25 29.49
CA ARG A 3 -27.80 -18.97 29.23
C ARG A 3 -27.37 -18.26 27.93
N TRP A 4 -26.09 -18.33 27.58
CA TRP A 4 -25.57 -17.72 26.35
C TRP A 4 -25.91 -18.56 25.12
N ALA A 5 -25.91 -19.88 25.22
CA ALA A 5 -26.32 -20.79 24.15
C ALA A 5 -27.80 -20.54 23.77
N TYR A 6 -28.67 -20.29 24.75
CA TYR A 6 -30.07 -19.94 24.50
C TYR A 6 -30.23 -18.60 23.75
N ILE A 7 -29.47 -17.57 24.15
CA ILE A 7 -29.50 -16.26 23.48
C ILE A 7 -29.01 -16.39 22.03
N LEU A 8 -27.92 -17.12 21.79
CA LEU A 8 -27.40 -17.38 20.45
C LEU A 8 -28.39 -18.16 19.57
N HIS A 9 -29.05 -19.19 20.14
CA HIS A 9 -30.06 -19.96 19.41
C HIS A 9 -31.26 -19.09 19.03
N LEU A 10 -31.74 -18.28 19.95
CA LEU A 10 -32.81 -17.32 19.72
C LEU A 10 -32.44 -16.27 18.67
N THR A 11 -31.23 -15.77 18.72
CA THR A 11 -30.68 -14.83 17.73
C THR A 11 -30.64 -15.44 16.33
N HIS A 12 -30.20 -16.68 16.22
CA HIS A 12 -30.16 -17.40 14.94
C HIS A 12 -31.59 -17.63 14.39
N GLN A 13 -32.53 -18.04 15.23
CA GLN A 13 -33.93 -18.18 14.82
C GLN A 13 -34.57 -16.86 14.38
N LEU A 14 -34.25 -15.74 15.06
CA LEU A 14 -34.78 -14.43 14.73
C LEU A 14 -34.25 -13.87 13.41
N LEU A 15 -32.99 -14.11 13.10
CA LEU A 15 -32.34 -13.64 11.86
C LEU A 15 -32.65 -14.53 10.65
N TRP A 16 -32.63 -15.86 10.81
CA TRP A 16 -32.57 -16.79 9.68
C TRP A 16 -33.86 -17.61 9.45
N THR A 17 -34.84 -17.54 10.37
CA THR A 17 -36.03 -18.42 10.31
C THR A 17 -37.26 -17.66 9.82
N ARG A 18 -37.83 -18.08 8.73
CA ARG A 18 -39.22 -17.97 8.27
C ARG A 18 -39.67 -16.93 7.25
N ARG A 19 -39.01 -15.79 6.97
CA ARG A 19 -39.46 -14.87 5.91
C ARG A 19 -38.36 -14.62 4.88
N GLY A 20 -38.62 -15.00 3.61
CA GLY A 20 -37.62 -14.86 2.53
C GLY A 20 -37.05 -13.45 2.36
N ALA A 21 -37.87 -12.41 2.52
CA ALA A 21 -37.44 -11.03 2.42
C ALA A 21 -36.40 -10.63 3.47
N GLN A 22 -36.54 -11.11 4.72
CA GLN A 22 -35.56 -10.76 5.80
C GLN A 22 -34.20 -11.41 5.55
N ARG A 23 -34.18 -12.65 5.02
CA ARG A 23 -32.94 -13.34 4.64
C ARG A 23 -32.21 -12.59 3.53
N ILE A 24 -32.94 -12.14 2.50
CA ILE A 24 -32.34 -11.39 1.39
C ILE A 24 -31.67 -10.11 1.91
N VAL A 25 -32.37 -9.33 2.75
CA VAL A 25 -31.83 -8.09 3.28
C VAL A 25 -30.64 -8.34 4.21
N ALA A 26 -30.72 -9.37 5.08
CA ALA A 26 -29.57 -9.76 5.92
C ALA A 26 -28.37 -10.21 5.07
N SER A 27 -28.59 -10.99 4.00
CA SER A 27 -27.53 -11.39 3.08
C SER A 27 -26.89 -10.19 2.38
N VAL A 28 -27.70 -9.22 1.93
CA VAL A 28 -27.18 -7.98 1.32
C VAL A 28 -26.32 -7.19 2.30
N CYS A 29 -26.74 -7.07 3.58
CA CYS A 29 -25.94 -6.41 4.60
C CYS A 29 -24.62 -7.13 4.86
N VAL A 30 -24.65 -8.45 5.02
CA VAL A 30 -23.46 -9.29 5.21
C VAL A 30 -22.50 -9.15 4.02
N THR A 31 -23.04 -9.22 2.79
CA THR A 31 -22.23 -9.05 1.57
C THR A 31 -21.65 -7.65 1.48
N GLY A 32 -22.42 -6.60 1.80
CA GLY A 32 -21.93 -5.23 1.82
C GLY A 32 -20.78 -5.01 2.81
N ILE A 33 -20.90 -5.56 4.03
CA ILE A 33 -19.83 -5.53 5.04
C ILE A 33 -18.61 -6.31 4.55
N ALA A 34 -18.80 -7.49 3.98
CA ALA A 34 -17.72 -8.33 3.48
C ALA A 34 -16.95 -7.66 2.34
N LEU A 35 -17.66 -7.08 1.36
CA LEU A 35 -17.05 -6.35 0.25
C LEU A 35 -16.34 -5.07 0.73
N GLY A 36 -16.94 -4.32 1.65
CA GLY A 36 -16.30 -3.14 2.24
C GLY A 36 -15.00 -3.47 2.95
N LEU A 37 -14.99 -4.52 3.77
CA LEU A 37 -13.81 -5.00 4.48
C LEU A 37 -12.74 -5.53 3.49
N MET A 38 -13.15 -6.35 2.51
CA MET A 38 -12.26 -6.83 1.46
C MET A 38 -11.56 -5.67 0.75
N LEU A 39 -12.33 -4.69 0.29
CA LEU A 39 -11.80 -3.57 -0.48
C LEU A 39 -10.84 -2.71 0.34
N GLN A 40 -11.11 -2.48 1.64
CA GLN A 40 -10.20 -1.78 2.54
C GLN A 40 -8.85 -2.50 2.66
N ILE A 41 -8.86 -3.81 2.86
CA ILE A 41 -7.65 -4.61 3.02
C ILE A 41 -6.85 -4.64 1.72
N VAL A 42 -7.53 -4.87 0.58
CA VAL A 42 -6.89 -4.95 -0.74
C VAL A 42 -6.24 -3.63 -1.12
N VAL A 43 -6.97 -2.51 -1.06
CA VAL A 43 -6.43 -1.20 -1.43
C VAL A 43 -5.26 -0.82 -0.54
N ARG A 44 -5.39 -1.04 0.77
CA ARG A 44 -4.32 -0.70 1.70
C ARG A 44 -3.10 -1.60 1.54
N GLY A 45 -3.30 -2.90 1.34
CA GLY A 45 -2.21 -3.85 1.08
C GLY A 45 -1.44 -3.56 -0.19
N VAL A 46 -2.13 -3.22 -1.28
CA VAL A 46 -1.49 -2.83 -2.55
C VAL A 46 -0.74 -1.51 -2.42
N MET A 47 -1.34 -0.48 -1.80
CA MET A 47 -0.68 0.80 -1.59
C MET A 47 0.55 0.71 -0.69
N ASP A 48 0.48 -0.11 0.37
CA ASP A 48 1.63 -0.35 1.25
C ASP A 48 2.75 -1.12 0.55
N GLY A 49 2.39 -2.09 -0.30
CA GLY A 49 3.32 -2.80 -1.16
C GLY A 49 4.03 -1.86 -2.13
N MET A 50 3.28 -1.02 -2.81
CA MET A 50 3.80 -0.05 -3.79
C MET A 50 4.77 0.96 -3.15
N VAL A 51 4.42 1.53 -2.00
CA VAL A 51 5.32 2.45 -1.27
C VAL A 51 6.63 1.75 -0.90
N ARG A 52 6.57 0.53 -0.36
CA ARG A 52 7.77 -0.20 0.05
C ARG A 52 8.66 -0.59 -1.12
N GLU A 53 8.08 -1.03 -2.23
CA GLU A 53 8.89 -1.40 -3.40
C GLU A 53 9.54 -0.19 -4.05
N ILE A 54 8.84 0.95 -4.15
CA ILE A 54 9.43 2.20 -4.65
C ILE A 54 10.58 2.62 -3.74
N ASP A 55 10.36 2.62 -2.44
CA ASP A 55 11.37 3.01 -1.45
C ASP A 55 12.61 2.10 -1.52
N ALA A 56 12.39 0.78 -1.53
CA ALA A 56 13.47 -0.20 -1.67
C ALA A 56 14.24 -0.03 -2.99
N GLY A 57 13.53 0.23 -4.09
CA GLY A 57 14.13 0.42 -5.40
C GLY A 57 14.98 1.68 -5.48
N VAL A 58 14.51 2.77 -4.92
CA VAL A 58 15.28 4.01 -4.87
C VAL A 58 16.54 3.83 -4.03
N HIS A 59 16.45 3.23 -2.86
CA HIS A 59 17.62 2.94 -2.01
C HIS A 59 18.63 1.98 -2.66
N ALA A 60 18.19 1.09 -3.53
CA ALA A 60 19.09 0.17 -4.23
C ALA A 60 19.87 0.84 -5.36
N CYS A 61 19.26 1.82 -6.04
CA CYS A 61 19.77 2.40 -7.27
C CYS A 61 20.32 3.82 -7.11
N MET A 62 20.04 4.49 -5.98
CA MET A 62 20.44 5.89 -5.77
C MET A 62 21.02 6.10 -4.36
N PRO A 63 22.04 6.95 -4.22
CA PRO A 63 22.60 7.33 -2.92
C PRO A 63 21.62 8.22 -2.15
N ASP A 64 21.76 8.33 -0.85
CA ASP A 64 20.92 9.19 -0.01
C ASP A 64 21.09 10.69 -0.35
N LEU A 65 22.33 11.10 -0.60
CA LEU A 65 22.69 12.45 -1.02
C LEU A 65 23.63 12.39 -2.22
N LEU A 66 23.35 13.20 -3.22
CA LEU A 66 24.24 13.45 -4.35
C LEU A 66 24.77 14.88 -4.24
N ILE A 67 26.07 15.01 -4.14
CA ILE A 67 26.75 16.30 -4.05
C ILE A 67 27.44 16.58 -5.37
N THR A 68 27.07 17.66 -6.03
CA THR A 68 27.69 18.13 -7.25
C THR A 68 28.35 19.48 -6.99
N SER A 69 29.45 19.76 -7.69
CA SER A 69 30.08 21.07 -7.65
C SER A 69 29.74 21.84 -8.92
N ARG A 70 29.40 23.13 -8.78
CA ARG A 70 29.17 24.02 -9.93
C ARG A 70 30.44 24.23 -10.77
N SER A 71 31.61 24.13 -10.15
CA SER A 71 32.91 24.25 -10.83
C SER A 71 33.39 22.95 -11.48
N GLY A 72 32.65 21.82 -11.30
CA GLY A 72 33.11 20.50 -11.77
C GLY A 72 34.24 19.89 -10.95
N ILE A 73 34.74 20.58 -9.93
CA ILE A 73 35.80 20.11 -9.03
C ILE A 73 35.18 19.95 -7.66
N LEU A 74 35.18 18.73 -7.13
CA LEU A 74 34.73 18.49 -5.77
C LEU A 74 35.75 19.03 -4.75
N PRO A 75 35.33 19.89 -3.79
CA PRO A 75 36.22 20.34 -2.75
C PRO A 75 36.63 19.16 -1.85
N ALA A 76 37.92 18.98 -1.61
CA ALA A 76 38.43 17.97 -0.69
C ALA A 76 39.14 18.66 0.49
N PRO A 77 38.95 18.16 1.74
CA PRO A 77 38.00 17.17 2.21
C PRO A 77 36.68 17.81 2.71
N LEU A 78 35.55 17.22 2.35
CA LEU A 78 34.26 17.59 2.96
C LEU A 78 34.19 17.05 4.40
N PRO A 79 33.72 17.82 5.39
CA PRO A 79 33.59 17.37 6.76
C PRO A 79 32.38 16.44 6.89
N LEU A 80 32.58 15.15 6.57
CA LEU A 80 31.56 14.14 6.66
C LEU A 80 31.64 13.43 8.02
N PRO A 81 30.48 13.17 8.67
CA PRO A 81 30.44 12.34 9.87
C PRO A 81 30.94 10.93 9.60
N ALA A 82 31.51 10.28 10.61
CA ALA A 82 32.01 8.89 10.50
C ALA A 82 30.90 7.86 10.18
N THR A 83 29.64 8.25 10.31
CA THR A 83 28.45 7.43 9.98
C THR A 83 28.09 7.48 8.49
N CYS A 84 28.82 8.22 7.67
CA CYS A 84 28.57 8.36 6.24
C CYS A 84 29.63 7.62 5.44
N THR A 85 29.19 6.89 4.43
CA THR A 85 30.09 6.37 3.39
C THR A 85 29.98 7.26 2.17
N ALA A 86 31.11 7.81 1.74
CA ALA A 86 31.18 8.66 0.57
C ALA A 86 31.92 7.94 -0.57
N THR A 87 31.33 7.95 -1.74
CA THR A 87 31.89 7.33 -2.95
C THR A 87 31.79 8.33 -4.09
N ILE A 88 32.85 8.51 -4.85
CA ILE A 88 32.80 9.33 -6.06
C ILE A 88 31.96 8.59 -7.10
N CYS A 89 30.94 9.23 -7.63
CA CYS A 89 30.11 8.69 -8.67
C CYS A 89 29.90 9.70 -9.79
N GLN A 90 29.29 9.27 -10.85
CA GLN A 90 28.88 10.13 -11.94
C GLN A 90 27.39 9.85 -12.22
N ALA A 91 26.65 10.92 -12.43
CA ALA A 91 25.24 10.83 -12.76
C ALA A 91 24.92 11.82 -13.88
N GLY A 92 24.04 11.45 -14.77
CA GLY A 92 23.67 12.33 -15.87
C GLY A 92 22.66 11.71 -16.83
N ILE A 93 22.54 12.37 -17.97
CA ILE A 93 21.73 11.92 -19.08
C ILE A 93 22.66 11.60 -20.23
N ALA A 94 22.54 10.42 -20.81
CA ALA A 94 23.28 9.97 -21.97
C ALA A 94 22.32 9.65 -23.10
N ALA A 95 22.78 9.82 -24.34
CA ALA A 95 22.03 9.41 -25.50
C ALA A 95 22.32 7.93 -25.81
N THR A 96 21.26 7.19 -26.06
CA THR A 96 21.30 5.82 -26.54
C THR A 96 20.60 5.75 -27.91
N PRO A 97 20.78 4.71 -28.72
CA PRO A 97 20.02 4.55 -29.98
C PRO A 97 18.51 4.55 -29.79
N HIS A 98 18.06 4.32 -28.53
CA HIS A 98 16.64 4.22 -28.16
C HIS A 98 16.09 5.48 -27.49
N GLY A 99 16.90 6.53 -27.36
CA GLY A 99 16.54 7.83 -26.78
C GLY A 99 17.45 8.24 -25.62
N LEU A 100 17.07 9.36 -24.97
CA LEU A 100 17.77 9.84 -23.80
C LEU A 100 17.47 8.95 -22.60
N SER A 101 18.52 8.51 -21.89
CA SER A 101 18.43 7.66 -20.73
C SER A 101 19.25 8.24 -19.58
N ARG A 102 18.72 8.17 -18.37
CA ARG A 102 19.46 8.58 -17.17
C ARG A 102 20.40 7.47 -16.75
N TYR A 103 21.61 7.82 -16.38
CA TYR A 103 22.58 6.88 -15.87
C TYR A 103 23.16 7.34 -14.54
N ILE A 104 23.63 6.39 -13.76
CA ILE A 104 24.47 6.62 -12.56
C ILE A 104 25.52 5.52 -12.46
N THR A 105 26.71 5.88 -11.97
CA THR A 105 27.79 4.93 -11.71
C THR A 105 27.80 4.43 -10.26
N TRP A 106 26.77 4.70 -9.50
CA TRP A 106 26.58 4.26 -8.13
C TRP A 106 25.43 3.26 -8.04
N HIS A 107 25.61 2.22 -7.24
CA HIS A 107 24.55 1.27 -6.86
C HIS A 107 24.95 0.52 -5.59
N ASN A 108 23.98 0.00 -4.86
CA ASN A 108 24.23 -0.89 -3.75
C ASN A 108 24.08 -2.35 -4.23
N PRO A 109 25.18 -3.13 -4.35
CA PRO A 109 25.13 -4.47 -4.94
C PRO A 109 24.28 -5.45 -4.11
N GLU A 110 24.16 -5.29 -2.80
CA GLU A 110 23.35 -6.14 -1.94
C GLU A 110 21.85 -5.88 -2.11
N LEU A 111 21.48 -4.62 -2.26
CA LEU A 111 20.06 -4.22 -2.42
C LEU A 111 19.56 -4.41 -3.86
N ILE A 112 20.44 -4.32 -4.86
CA ILE A 112 20.05 -4.48 -6.26
C ILE A 112 19.90 -5.96 -6.67
N ALA A 113 20.65 -6.85 -6.03
CA ALA A 113 20.62 -8.28 -6.35
C ALA A 113 19.20 -8.89 -6.39
N PRO A 114 18.31 -8.64 -5.43
CA PRO A 114 16.94 -9.16 -5.46
C PRO A 114 16.05 -8.50 -6.53
N LEU A 115 16.46 -7.37 -7.10
CA LEU A 115 15.71 -6.65 -8.13
C LEU A 115 16.05 -7.10 -9.55
N ILE A 116 17.05 -7.96 -9.71
CA ILE A 116 17.48 -8.47 -11.02
C ILE A 116 16.54 -9.56 -11.50
N ILE A 117 16.00 -9.35 -12.69
CA ILE A 117 15.08 -10.30 -13.33
C ILE A 117 15.83 -11.28 -14.22
N SER A 118 16.86 -10.81 -14.90
CA SER A 118 17.61 -11.60 -15.88
C SER A 118 19.08 -11.19 -15.88
N GLY A 119 19.97 -12.15 -16.03
CA GLY A 119 21.42 -11.93 -16.04
C GLY A 119 22.05 -11.95 -14.64
N GLN A 120 23.17 -11.26 -14.51
CA GLN A 120 23.95 -11.17 -13.27
C GLN A 120 23.95 -9.73 -12.73
N GLY A 121 23.86 -9.57 -11.41
CA GLY A 121 23.85 -8.27 -10.73
C GLY A 121 25.22 -7.65 -10.47
N LYS A 122 26.29 -8.34 -10.81
CA LYS A 122 27.63 -7.87 -10.53
C LYS A 122 28.12 -7.00 -11.70
N LEU A 123 28.36 -5.73 -11.47
CA LEU A 123 28.89 -4.81 -12.46
C LEU A 123 30.41 -4.90 -12.52
N ASN A 124 30.93 -5.34 -13.68
CA ASN A 124 32.35 -5.31 -14.01
C ASN A 124 32.63 -4.13 -14.95
N PRO A 125 33.89 -3.66 -15.08
CA PRO A 125 34.26 -2.67 -16.08
C PRO A 125 33.83 -3.08 -17.48
N GLY A 126 33.21 -2.17 -18.23
CA GLY A 126 32.66 -2.43 -19.57
C GLY A 126 31.28 -3.07 -19.62
N ASN A 127 30.66 -3.34 -18.47
CA ASN A 127 29.31 -3.90 -18.37
C ASN A 127 28.33 -2.86 -17.83
N ALA A 128 27.05 -3.04 -18.16
CA ALA A 128 25.95 -2.21 -17.68
C ALA A 128 24.79 -3.07 -17.17
N LEU A 129 24.05 -2.54 -16.18
CA LEU A 129 22.72 -3.03 -15.85
C LEU A 129 21.70 -2.06 -16.42
N ILE A 130 20.66 -2.57 -17.05
CA ILE A 130 19.61 -1.74 -17.63
C ILE A 130 18.26 -2.01 -16.97
N SER A 131 17.41 -0.97 -16.92
CA SER A 131 16.04 -1.13 -16.43
C SER A 131 15.23 -2.02 -17.37
N GLN A 132 14.29 -2.77 -16.84
CA GLN A 132 13.37 -3.59 -17.64
C GLN A 132 12.68 -2.77 -18.72
N SER A 133 12.26 -1.57 -18.38
CA SER A 133 11.59 -0.64 -19.28
C SER A 133 12.45 -0.26 -20.49
N LEU A 134 13.75 -0.01 -20.28
CA LEU A 134 14.68 0.24 -21.39
C LEU A 134 14.91 -1.04 -22.20
N ALA A 135 15.03 -2.19 -21.53
CA ALA A 135 15.20 -3.49 -22.19
C ALA A 135 14.02 -3.85 -23.09
N GLU A 136 12.79 -3.66 -22.63
CA GLU A 136 11.57 -3.92 -23.41
C GLU A 136 11.42 -2.96 -24.61
N LYS A 137 11.62 -1.66 -24.37
CA LYS A 137 11.55 -0.63 -25.41
C LYS A 137 12.58 -0.85 -26.51
N ALA A 138 13.78 -1.25 -26.13
CA ALA A 138 14.89 -1.47 -27.02
C ALA A 138 15.02 -2.93 -27.51
N LYS A 139 14.21 -3.86 -26.97
CA LYS A 139 14.25 -5.31 -27.21
C LYS A 139 15.63 -5.92 -26.92
N LEU A 140 16.29 -5.42 -25.88
CA LEU A 140 17.62 -5.83 -25.46
C LEU A 140 17.57 -6.99 -24.47
N LYS A 141 18.56 -7.86 -24.56
CA LYS A 141 18.73 -9.03 -23.68
C LYS A 141 20.09 -8.98 -22.97
N PRO A 142 20.27 -9.70 -21.86
CA PRO A 142 21.60 -9.88 -21.28
C PRO A 142 22.56 -10.51 -22.31
N GLY A 143 23.74 -9.93 -22.46
CA GLY A 143 24.74 -10.29 -23.48
C GLY A 143 24.75 -9.35 -24.69
N ASP A 144 23.72 -8.59 -24.93
CA ASP A 144 23.70 -7.60 -26.01
C ASP A 144 24.62 -6.41 -25.67
N THR A 145 24.99 -5.64 -26.68
CA THR A 145 25.80 -4.44 -26.53
C THR A 145 24.94 -3.17 -26.67
N LEU A 146 25.15 -2.21 -25.78
CA LEU A 146 24.47 -0.93 -25.78
C LEU A 146 25.49 0.19 -25.97
N PRO A 147 25.51 0.89 -27.10
CA PRO A 147 26.31 2.11 -27.26
C PRO A 147 25.67 3.25 -26.46
N ILE A 148 26.44 3.88 -25.61
CA ILE A 148 26.01 5.01 -24.77
C ILE A 148 26.89 6.20 -25.16
N GLN A 149 26.25 7.26 -25.60
CA GLN A 149 26.90 8.49 -25.99
C GLN A 149 26.91 9.48 -24.80
N PHE A 150 28.09 9.70 -24.27
CA PHE A 150 28.37 10.72 -23.26
C PHE A 150 28.74 12.05 -23.95
N PRO A 151 28.74 13.18 -23.21
CA PRO A 151 29.28 14.43 -23.73
C PRO A 151 30.78 14.29 -24.04
N GLY A 152 31.12 14.12 -25.32
CA GLY A 152 32.50 14.01 -25.82
C GLY A 152 32.99 12.63 -26.21
N ASP A 153 32.31 11.55 -25.83
CA ASP A 153 32.74 10.17 -26.16
C ASP A 153 31.55 9.21 -26.30
N THR A 154 31.73 8.18 -27.09
CA THR A 154 30.75 7.07 -27.20
C THR A 154 31.39 5.79 -26.76
N GLN A 155 30.84 5.20 -25.71
CA GLN A 155 31.35 3.94 -25.17
C GLN A 155 30.32 2.83 -25.35
N ILE A 156 30.81 1.60 -25.60
CA ILE A 156 29.96 0.44 -25.81
C ILE A 156 30.03 -0.42 -24.55
N PHE A 157 28.85 -0.69 -23.97
CA PHE A 157 28.73 -1.53 -22.79
C PHE A 157 28.02 -2.84 -23.14
N SER A 158 28.47 -3.94 -22.52
CA SER A 158 27.74 -5.20 -22.58
C SER A 158 26.69 -5.26 -21.47
N ILE A 159 25.45 -5.61 -21.80
CA ILE A 159 24.37 -5.73 -20.85
C ILE A 159 24.57 -6.98 -20.01
N GLN A 160 24.90 -6.82 -18.74
CA GLN A 160 25.13 -7.94 -17.83
C GLN A 160 23.85 -8.44 -17.19
N GLY A 161 22.89 -7.56 -16.97
CA GLY A 161 21.59 -7.91 -16.40
C GLY A 161 20.55 -6.83 -16.59
N ILE A 162 19.32 -7.24 -16.35
CA ILE A 162 18.14 -6.40 -16.42
C ILE A 162 17.55 -6.32 -15.01
N TYR A 163 17.39 -5.13 -14.48
CA TYR A 163 16.77 -4.92 -13.19
C TYR A 163 15.37 -4.30 -13.30
N ARG A 164 14.56 -4.60 -12.32
CA ARG A 164 13.19 -4.10 -12.22
C ARG A 164 13.04 -3.27 -10.95
N VAL A 165 12.65 -2.01 -11.12
CA VAL A 165 12.33 -1.13 -10.00
C VAL A 165 11.00 -0.45 -10.28
N PRO A 166 10.08 -0.41 -9.31
CA PRO A 166 8.87 0.37 -9.42
C PRO A 166 9.21 1.87 -9.43
N GLY A 167 8.44 2.65 -10.18
CA GLY A 167 8.64 4.09 -10.23
C GLY A 167 9.71 4.53 -11.22
N ARG A 168 9.59 4.13 -12.46
CA ARG A 168 10.47 4.46 -13.60
C ARG A 168 10.98 5.90 -13.64
N MET A 169 10.18 6.87 -13.16
CA MET A 169 10.58 8.28 -13.16
C MET A 169 11.60 8.63 -12.08
N LEU A 170 11.76 7.79 -11.07
CA LEU A 170 12.59 8.08 -9.90
C LEU A 170 13.95 7.40 -9.93
N VAL A 171 14.12 6.39 -10.78
CA VAL A 171 15.33 5.56 -10.83
C VAL A 171 16.03 5.73 -12.18
N PRO A 172 17.38 5.68 -12.24
CA PRO A 172 18.10 5.73 -13.49
C PRO A 172 17.76 4.54 -14.38
N ASP A 173 17.82 4.73 -15.70
CA ASP A 173 17.57 3.67 -16.67
C ASP A 173 18.78 2.73 -16.84
N ILE A 174 19.98 3.25 -16.53
CA ILE A 174 21.25 2.54 -16.74
C ILE A 174 22.13 2.70 -15.49
N LEU A 175 22.61 1.57 -14.98
CA LEU A 175 23.61 1.54 -13.91
C LEU A 175 24.94 1.11 -14.52
N LEU A 176 25.97 1.90 -14.27
CA LEU A 176 27.30 1.73 -14.82
C LEU A 176 28.33 1.47 -13.71
N PRO A 177 29.46 0.83 -14.02
CA PRO A 177 30.51 0.57 -13.03
C PRO A 177 31.17 1.89 -12.55
N HIS A 178 31.67 1.91 -11.32
CA HIS A 178 32.33 3.07 -10.71
C HIS A 178 33.60 3.52 -11.43
N SER A 179 34.19 2.67 -12.23
CA SER A 179 35.45 2.95 -12.96
C SER A 179 35.27 3.85 -14.19
N LEU A 180 34.08 4.35 -14.43
CA LEU A 180 33.78 5.17 -15.58
C LEU A 180 34.12 6.65 -15.27
N GLU A 181 34.94 7.27 -16.11
CA GLU A 181 35.29 8.69 -16.02
C GLU A 181 34.53 9.56 -17.05
N ALA A 182 33.25 9.28 -17.27
CA ALA A 182 32.44 10.00 -18.24
C ALA A 182 31.33 10.78 -17.54
N GLY A 183 31.43 12.11 -17.49
CA GLY A 183 30.40 13.00 -16.93
C GLY A 183 30.89 13.91 -15.81
N THR A 184 29.96 14.61 -15.17
CA THR A 184 30.27 15.50 -14.02
C THR A 184 30.53 14.65 -12.78
N PRO A 185 31.70 14.81 -12.13
CA PRO A 185 31.97 14.10 -10.89
C PRO A 185 31.01 14.56 -9.80
N ALA A 186 30.42 13.61 -9.13
CA ALA A 186 29.52 13.81 -8.02
C ALA A 186 29.95 12.94 -6.84
N LEU A 187 29.67 13.37 -5.64
CA LEU A 187 29.91 12.59 -4.44
C LEU A 187 28.60 11.96 -3.97
N ALA A 188 28.53 10.65 -4.04
CA ALA A 188 27.43 9.86 -3.49
C ALA A 188 27.67 9.62 -2.00
N ILE A 189 26.74 10.01 -1.16
CA ILE A 189 26.80 9.80 0.27
C ILE A 189 25.65 8.88 0.68
N ASN A 190 26.02 7.78 1.35
CA ASN A 190 25.07 6.91 2.04
C ASN A 190 25.13 7.14 3.54
N LEU A 191 23.96 7.21 4.14
CA LEU A 191 23.76 7.43 5.56
C LEU A 191 23.34 6.13 6.22
N SER A 192 23.99 5.75 7.31
CA SER A 192 23.54 4.62 8.13
C SER A 192 22.23 4.94 8.88
N GLU A 193 21.96 6.23 9.15
CA GLU A 193 20.72 6.70 9.77
C GLU A 193 20.14 7.92 9.06
N GLN A 194 18.98 7.80 8.47
CA GLN A 194 18.29 8.89 7.74
C GLN A 194 17.83 10.05 8.63
N ARG A 195 17.72 9.82 9.95
CA ARG A 195 17.23 10.86 10.90
C ARG A 195 18.07 12.13 10.92
N HIS A 196 19.32 12.06 10.52
CA HIS A 196 20.28 13.17 10.57
C HIS A 196 20.49 13.88 9.22
N ILE A 197 19.77 13.50 8.18
CA ILE A 197 19.97 14.02 6.82
C ILE A 197 19.89 15.56 6.76
N ASN A 198 18.91 16.17 7.40
CA ASN A 198 18.72 17.62 7.41
C ASN A 198 19.86 18.34 8.14
N THR A 199 20.37 17.77 9.22
CA THR A 199 21.50 18.32 9.98
C THR A 199 22.78 18.26 9.16
N ILE A 200 22.99 17.16 8.45
CA ILE A 200 24.14 16.96 7.57
C ILE A 200 24.09 17.95 6.39
N ILE A 201 22.94 18.12 5.76
CA ILE A 201 22.74 19.09 4.68
C ILE A 201 23.05 20.50 5.16
N GLN A 202 22.54 20.94 6.33
CA GLN A 202 22.79 22.24 6.87
C GLN A 202 24.29 22.48 7.21
N ASN A 203 24.95 21.47 7.74
CA ASN A 203 26.36 21.55 8.05
C ASN A 203 27.23 21.64 6.79
N LEU A 204 26.91 20.83 5.77
CA LEU A 204 27.60 20.85 4.48
C LEU A 204 27.37 22.16 3.74
N GLN A 205 26.16 22.71 3.73
CA GLN A 205 25.86 24.00 3.11
C GLN A 205 26.62 25.17 3.77
N LYS A 206 26.83 25.10 5.10
CA LYS A 206 27.62 26.09 5.83
C LYS A 206 29.13 25.99 5.54
N SER A 207 29.63 24.75 5.39
CA SER A 207 31.06 24.48 5.21
C SER A 207 31.51 24.61 3.76
N ALA A 208 30.64 24.42 2.79
CA ALA A 208 30.96 24.45 1.37
C ALA A 208 29.79 25.06 0.56
N PRO A 209 29.65 26.38 0.54
CA PRO A 209 28.52 27.05 -0.14
C PRO A 209 28.54 26.93 -1.66
N GLU A 210 29.67 26.55 -2.26
CA GLU A 210 29.83 26.34 -3.70
C GLU A 210 29.32 24.97 -4.18
N VAL A 211 28.92 24.12 -3.25
CA VAL A 211 28.48 22.77 -3.52
C VAL A 211 26.98 22.74 -3.59
N GLU A 212 26.45 22.10 -4.63
CA GLU A 212 25.04 21.87 -4.81
C GLU A 212 24.70 20.49 -4.25
N ILE A 213 23.86 20.46 -3.22
CA ILE A 213 23.46 19.24 -2.52
C ILE A 213 22.09 18.85 -3.03
N HIS A 214 22.03 17.73 -3.72
CA HIS A 214 20.79 17.14 -4.19
C HIS A 214 20.41 15.96 -3.28
N PRO A 215 19.49 16.15 -2.32
CA PRO A 215 18.95 15.04 -1.57
C PRO A 215 18.11 14.20 -2.54
N THR A 216 18.59 13.02 -2.89
CA THR A 216 17.95 12.11 -3.83
C THR A 216 16.55 11.70 -3.35
N HIS A 217 16.38 11.68 -2.02
CA HIS A 217 15.10 11.43 -1.39
C HIS A 217 14.11 12.60 -1.45
N ALA A 218 14.52 13.82 -1.79
CA ALA A 218 13.59 14.95 -1.83
C ALA A 218 12.54 14.77 -2.94
N ASP A 219 12.98 14.40 -4.14
CA ASP A 219 12.08 14.12 -5.26
C ASP A 219 11.25 12.86 -4.98
N THR A 220 11.88 11.82 -4.44
CA THR A 220 11.19 10.59 -4.03
C THR A 220 10.21 10.87 -2.90
N ALA A 221 10.57 11.68 -1.89
CA ALA A 221 9.68 12.07 -0.81
C ALA A 221 8.47 12.86 -1.31
N ALA A 222 8.65 13.71 -2.32
CA ALA A 222 7.53 14.41 -2.94
C ALA A 222 6.54 13.42 -3.59
N TRP A 223 7.03 12.46 -4.38
CA TRP A 223 6.22 11.41 -4.98
C TRP A 223 5.58 10.48 -3.93
N LEU A 224 6.36 10.03 -2.94
CA LEU A 224 5.83 9.23 -1.84
C LEU A 224 4.76 9.98 -1.06
N SER A 225 4.91 11.30 -0.86
CA SER A 225 3.89 12.12 -0.22
C SER A 225 2.59 12.17 -1.01
N ILE A 226 2.66 12.22 -2.35
CA ILE A 226 1.48 12.17 -3.23
C ILE A 226 0.79 10.82 -3.10
N ILE A 227 1.55 9.72 -3.18
CA ILE A 227 1.01 8.36 -3.02
C ILE A 227 0.41 8.18 -1.61
N GLN A 228 1.06 8.72 -0.59
CA GLN A 228 0.57 8.64 0.79
C GLN A 228 -0.71 9.46 1.00
N ARG A 229 -0.83 10.64 0.37
CA ARG A 229 -2.07 11.42 0.36
C ARG A 229 -3.18 10.68 -0.39
N ALA A 230 -2.89 10.11 -1.56
CA ALA A 230 -3.83 9.28 -2.30
C ALA A 230 -4.32 8.09 -1.48
N LYS A 231 -3.41 7.40 -0.78
CA LYS A 231 -3.73 6.31 0.17
C LYS A 231 -4.65 6.79 1.30
N GLN A 232 -4.38 7.95 1.89
CA GLN A 232 -5.22 8.52 2.95
C GLN A 232 -6.62 8.85 2.43
N THR A 233 -6.72 9.51 1.26
CA THR A 233 -7.99 9.86 0.63
C THR A 233 -8.80 8.63 0.26
N MET A 234 -8.18 7.65 -0.41
CA MET A 234 -8.82 6.37 -0.72
C MET A 234 -9.25 5.63 0.54
N GLY A 235 -8.40 5.59 1.57
CA GLY A 235 -8.72 5.02 2.86
C GLY A 235 -9.95 5.68 3.49
N PHE A 236 -10.02 7.01 3.48
CA PHE A 236 -11.17 7.74 4.00
C PHE A 236 -12.47 7.39 3.25
N ILE A 237 -12.45 7.36 1.91
CA ILE A 237 -13.61 6.98 1.10
C ILE A 237 -14.07 5.56 1.44
N LEU A 238 -13.15 4.61 1.57
CA LEU A 238 -13.46 3.23 1.90
C LEU A 238 -14.03 3.09 3.32
N TYR A 239 -13.52 3.85 4.29
CA TYR A 239 -14.11 3.90 5.62
C TYR A 239 -15.53 4.48 5.60
N LEU A 240 -15.78 5.50 4.79
CA LEU A 240 -17.11 6.07 4.61
C LEU A 240 -18.07 5.03 4.02
N CYS A 241 -17.67 4.31 2.97
CA CYS A 241 -18.46 3.24 2.37
C CYS A 241 -18.78 2.11 3.37
N THR A 242 -17.80 1.69 4.17
CA THR A 242 -18.02 0.66 5.21
C THR A 242 -18.95 1.18 6.30
N THR A 243 -18.82 2.44 6.66
CA THR A 243 -19.72 3.07 7.64
C THR A 243 -21.16 3.12 7.12
N LEU A 244 -21.36 3.47 5.84
CA LEU A 244 -22.69 3.43 5.21
C LEU A 244 -23.28 2.00 5.19
N ALA A 245 -22.48 0.99 4.86
CA ALA A 245 -22.92 -0.41 4.92
C ALA A 245 -23.29 -0.84 6.36
N ALA A 246 -22.54 -0.37 7.36
CA ALA A 246 -22.85 -0.61 8.76
C ALA A 246 -24.14 0.09 9.19
N PHE A 247 -24.39 1.33 8.77
CA PHE A 247 -25.67 2.01 9.01
C PHE A 247 -26.85 1.31 8.36
N ALA A 248 -26.68 0.78 7.14
CA ALA A 248 -27.69 -0.01 6.49
C ALA A 248 -28.03 -1.28 7.31
N SER A 249 -27.01 -1.94 7.89
CA SER A 249 -27.24 -3.08 8.80
C SER A 249 -27.96 -2.67 10.09
N GLY A 250 -27.63 -1.50 10.64
CA GLY A 250 -28.32 -0.91 11.81
C GLY A 250 -29.79 -0.59 11.52
N ALA A 251 -30.08 -0.02 10.34
CA ALA A 251 -31.45 0.22 9.88
C ALA A 251 -32.24 -1.09 9.72
N LEU A 252 -31.60 -2.14 9.19
CA LEU A 252 -32.22 -3.48 9.14
C LEU A 252 -32.59 -3.98 10.54
N LEU A 253 -31.67 -3.89 11.50
CA LEU A 253 -31.94 -4.31 12.87
C LEU A 253 -33.08 -3.50 13.48
N TRP A 254 -33.14 -2.19 13.22
CA TRP A 254 -34.27 -1.36 13.62
C TRP A 254 -35.59 -1.85 13.04
N VAL A 255 -35.67 -2.15 11.74
CA VAL A 255 -36.86 -2.67 11.08
C VAL A 255 -37.27 -4.03 11.67
N ILE A 256 -36.31 -4.92 11.91
CA ILE A 256 -36.58 -6.22 12.56
C ILE A 256 -37.17 -6.02 13.96
N CYS A 257 -36.63 -5.08 14.75
CA CYS A 257 -37.16 -4.77 16.07
C CYS A 257 -38.58 -4.21 16.00
N LEU A 258 -38.91 -3.35 15.04
CA LEU A 258 -40.25 -2.83 14.84
C LEU A 258 -41.23 -3.93 14.43
N GLN A 259 -40.86 -4.82 13.51
CA GLN A 259 -41.72 -5.93 13.07
C GLN A 259 -42.00 -6.94 14.18
N ARG A 260 -41.04 -7.15 15.06
CA ARG A 260 -41.14 -8.10 16.17
C ARG A 260 -41.43 -7.44 17.53
N ARG A 261 -41.89 -6.18 17.51
CA ARG A 261 -42.17 -5.44 18.74
C ARG A 261 -43.14 -6.17 19.67
N HIS A 262 -44.13 -6.89 19.11
CA HIS A 262 -45.10 -7.65 19.86
C HIS A 262 -44.47 -8.86 20.56
N GLU A 263 -43.61 -9.62 19.88
CA GLU A 263 -42.89 -10.74 20.48
C GLU A 263 -41.95 -10.26 21.60
N LEU A 264 -41.25 -9.12 21.37
CA LEU A 264 -40.36 -8.51 22.36
C LEU A 264 -41.13 -7.96 23.58
N SER A 265 -42.33 -7.39 23.36
CA SER A 265 -43.17 -6.92 24.46
C SER A 265 -43.75 -8.07 25.29
N ILE A 266 -44.11 -9.20 24.67
CA ILE A 266 -44.51 -10.43 25.37
C ILE A 266 -43.37 -10.94 26.26
N MET A 267 -42.12 -11.00 25.71
CA MET A 267 -40.95 -11.40 26.50
C MET A 267 -40.73 -10.47 27.70
N ALA A 268 -40.90 -9.16 27.53
CA ALA A 268 -40.81 -8.19 28.60
C ALA A 268 -41.93 -8.41 29.66
N ALA A 269 -43.17 -8.71 29.22
CA ALA A 269 -44.29 -9.00 30.11
C ALA A 269 -44.08 -10.28 30.95
N TYR A 270 -43.37 -11.29 30.38
CA TYR A 270 -42.92 -12.48 31.12
C TYR A 270 -41.74 -12.22 32.07
N GLY A 271 -41.37 -10.94 32.31
CA GLY A 271 -40.36 -10.56 33.28
C GLY A 271 -38.90 -10.62 32.76
N MET A 272 -38.71 -10.63 31.44
CA MET A 272 -37.37 -10.54 30.90
C MET A 272 -36.80 -9.14 31.13
N PRO A 273 -35.63 -9.00 31.82
CA PRO A 273 -35.06 -7.70 32.13
C PRO A 273 -34.59 -7.01 30.84
N PRO A 274 -34.65 -5.65 30.76
CA PRO A 274 -34.31 -4.89 29.54
C PRO A 274 -32.89 -5.13 29.07
N GLY A 275 -31.95 -5.39 29.98
CA GLY A 275 -30.56 -5.72 29.63
C GLY A 275 -30.44 -7.02 28.82
N LYS A 276 -31.31 -8.03 29.03
CA LYS A 276 -31.30 -9.25 28.21
C LYS A 276 -31.86 -9.01 26.81
N LEU A 277 -32.89 -8.16 26.69
CA LEU A 277 -33.42 -7.75 25.39
C LEU A 277 -32.37 -6.98 24.57
N CYS A 278 -31.65 -6.07 25.23
CA CYS A 278 -30.53 -5.38 24.60
C CYS A 278 -29.41 -6.35 24.17
N ALA A 279 -29.09 -7.36 25.00
CA ALA A 279 -28.11 -8.39 24.67
C ALA A 279 -28.49 -9.20 23.42
N ILE A 280 -29.77 -9.53 23.22
CA ILE A 280 -30.24 -10.20 22.02
C ILE A 280 -29.94 -9.36 20.77
N ILE A 281 -30.23 -8.05 20.80
CA ILE A 281 -29.95 -7.16 19.64
C ILE A 281 -28.45 -7.03 19.37
N LEU A 282 -27.64 -6.86 20.44
CA LEU A 282 -26.21 -6.82 20.29
C LEU A 282 -25.66 -8.14 19.72
N CYS A 283 -26.20 -9.28 20.12
CA CYS A 283 -25.86 -10.56 19.53
C CYS A 283 -26.28 -10.66 18.07
N MET A 284 -27.43 -10.09 17.68
CA MET A 284 -27.87 -10.01 16.29
C MET A 284 -26.91 -9.15 15.46
N ALA A 285 -26.56 -7.94 15.95
CA ALA A 285 -25.59 -7.08 15.30
C ALA A 285 -24.21 -7.75 15.20
N GLY A 286 -23.76 -8.37 16.28
CA GLY A 286 -22.50 -9.10 16.33
C GLY A 286 -22.45 -10.29 15.37
N SER A 287 -23.56 -11.03 15.22
CA SER A 287 -23.62 -12.16 14.27
C SER A 287 -23.56 -11.70 12.81
N VAL A 288 -24.23 -10.59 12.46
CA VAL A 288 -24.13 -9.98 11.11
C VAL A 288 -22.71 -9.49 10.85
N ALA A 289 -22.10 -8.78 11.82
CA ALA A 289 -20.72 -8.34 11.71
C ALA A 289 -19.74 -9.51 11.57
N ALA A 290 -19.85 -10.52 12.43
CA ALA A 290 -18.99 -11.70 12.40
C ALA A 290 -19.12 -12.48 11.08
N SER A 291 -20.33 -12.63 10.55
CA SER A 291 -20.57 -13.26 9.26
C SER A 291 -19.94 -12.46 8.11
N GLY A 292 -20.08 -11.13 8.13
CA GLY A 292 -19.46 -10.24 7.15
C GLY A 292 -17.94 -10.30 7.20
N ILE A 293 -17.35 -10.31 8.39
CA ILE A 293 -15.90 -10.45 8.59
C ILE A 293 -15.42 -11.84 8.15
N ALA A 294 -16.13 -12.90 8.53
CA ALA A 294 -15.79 -14.28 8.17
C ALA A 294 -15.79 -14.52 6.65
N LEU A 295 -16.63 -13.80 5.90
CA LEU A 295 -16.62 -13.81 4.44
C LEU A 295 -15.62 -12.83 3.84
N GLY A 296 -15.48 -11.65 4.42
CA GLY A 296 -14.63 -10.57 3.90
C GLY A 296 -13.14 -10.86 3.98
N LEU A 297 -12.67 -11.48 5.07
CA LEU A 297 -11.26 -11.81 5.25
C LEU A 297 -10.73 -12.84 4.22
N PRO A 298 -11.39 -13.99 4.01
CA PRO A 298 -10.97 -14.93 2.96
C PRO A 298 -11.06 -14.32 1.57
N LEU A 299 -12.10 -13.50 1.31
CA LEU A 299 -12.25 -12.83 0.03
C LEU A 299 -11.12 -11.83 -0.23
N ALA A 300 -10.71 -11.06 0.79
CA ALA A 300 -9.56 -10.16 0.70
C ALA A 300 -8.27 -10.93 0.43
N TRP A 301 -8.05 -12.03 1.15
CA TRP A 301 -6.89 -12.88 0.93
C TRP A 301 -6.88 -13.48 -0.48
N ALA A 302 -8.01 -14.02 -0.94
CA ALA A 302 -8.14 -14.58 -2.28
C ALA A 302 -7.89 -13.53 -3.37
N THR A 303 -8.46 -12.34 -3.23
CA THR A 303 -8.24 -11.23 -4.17
C THR A 303 -6.78 -10.81 -4.23
N LEU A 304 -6.09 -10.74 -3.09
CA LEU A 304 -4.67 -10.43 -3.05
C LEU A 304 -3.79 -11.56 -3.60
N HIS A 305 -4.20 -12.81 -3.42
CA HIS A 305 -3.48 -13.97 -3.94
C HIS A 305 -3.59 -14.05 -5.47
N TRP A 306 -4.78 -13.81 -6.01
CA TRP A 306 -5.04 -13.88 -7.47
C TRP A 306 -5.01 -12.50 -8.14
N ARG A 307 -4.38 -11.50 -7.52
CA ARG A 307 -4.35 -10.13 -8.01
C ARG A 307 -3.85 -9.97 -9.45
N GLU A 308 -2.86 -10.80 -9.87
CA GLU A 308 -2.32 -10.77 -11.22
C GLU A 308 -3.33 -11.29 -12.24
N ALA A 309 -3.97 -12.41 -11.96
CA ALA A 309 -5.01 -12.95 -12.83
C ALA A 309 -6.21 -11.99 -12.93
N ILE A 310 -6.57 -11.33 -11.83
CA ILE A 310 -7.63 -10.31 -11.83
C ILE A 310 -7.22 -9.11 -12.69
N ARG A 311 -5.98 -8.68 -12.61
CA ARG A 311 -5.45 -7.58 -13.44
C ARG A 311 -5.51 -7.93 -14.92
N GLU A 312 -5.10 -9.14 -15.31
CA GLU A 312 -5.14 -9.61 -16.69
C GLU A 312 -6.58 -9.63 -17.22
N ILE A 313 -7.52 -10.17 -16.45
CA ILE A 313 -8.94 -10.19 -16.83
C ILE A 313 -9.50 -8.77 -16.97
N LEU A 314 -9.16 -7.85 -16.05
CA LEU A 314 -9.60 -6.45 -16.14
C LEU A 314 -9.02 -5.75 -17.36
N ALA A 315 -7.76 -6.02 -17.71
CA ALA A 315 -7.11 -5.49 -18.90
C ALA A 315 -7.78 -5.99 -20.19
N GLU A 316 -8.18 -7.27 -20.26
CA GLU A 316 -8.94 -7.84 -21.38
C GLU A 316 -10.32 -7.17 -21.57
N ILE A 317 -10.97 -6.76 -20.49
CA ILE A 317 -12.27 -6.05 -20.51
C ILE A 317 -12.08 -4.56 -20.83
N GLY A 318 -10.84 -4.08 -20.99
CA GLY A 318 -10.52 -2.67 -21.29
C GLY A 318 -10.49 -1.76 -20.05
N VAL A 319 -10.57 -2.32 -18.84
CA VAL A 319 -10.42 -1.58 -17.59
C VAL A 319 -8.95 -1.56 -17.20
N GLN A 320 -8.23 -0.54 -17.62
CA GLN A 320 -6.86 -0.28 -17.17
C GLN A 320 -6.91 0.41 -15.80
N ALA A 321 -6.87 -0.36 -14.74
CA ALA A 321 -6.89 0.16 -13.36
C ALA A 321 -5.66 1.03 -13.04
N PHE A 322 -4.53 0.76 -13.71
CA PHE A 322 -3.32 1.57 -13.66
C PHE A 322 -2.69 1.62 -15.06
N PRO A 323 -2.17 2.76 -15.51
CA PRO A 323 -1.42 2.82 -16.76
C PRO A 323 -0.21 1.87 -16.64
N VAL A 324 -0.14 0.91 -17.55
CA VAL A 324 0.91 -0.13 -17.63
C VAL A 324 2.31 0.50 -17.63
N GLU A 325 2.42 1.69 -18.21
CA GLU A 325 3.66 2.47 -18.31
C GLU A 325 4.21 2.95 -16.97
N VAL A 326 3.37 3.06 -15.94
CA VAL A 326 3.78 3.47 -14.57
C VAL A 326 4.12 2.26 -13.70
N LEU A 327 3.55 1.11 -14.02
CA LEU A 327 3.68 -0.13 -13.28
C LEU A 327 4.05 -1.28 -14.23
N ASP A 328 5.27 -1.32 -14.72
CA ASP A 328 5.85 -2.48 -15.41
C ASP A 328 5.97 -3.71 -14.50
N MET A 329 5.12 -3.84 -13.48
CA MET A 329 5.32 -4.79 -12.38
C MET A 329 4.07 -5.59 -12.06
N SER A 330 4.32 -6.77 -11.52
CA SER A 330 3.34 -7.46 -10.67
C SER A 330 2.84 -6.48 -9.61
N LEU A 331 1.53 -6.37 -9.41
CA LEU A 331 0.95 -5.49 -8.39
C LEU A 331 1.56 -5.82 -7.01
N PRO A 332 2.40 -4.96 -6.45
CA PRO A 332 3.02 -5.25 -5.16
C PRO A 332 1.93 -5.22 -4.10
N ALA A 333 1.90 -6.22 -3.24
CA ALA A 333 1.00 -6.24 -2.11
C ALA A 333 1.76 -6.64 -0.86
N HIS A 334 1.70 -5.77 0.12
CA HIS A 334 2.25 -6.05 1.44
C HIS A 334 1.12 -6.11 2.46
N THR A 335 0.93 -7.30 3.02
CA THR A 335 -0.10 -7.54 4.04
C THR A 335 0.53 -8.05 5.32
N THR A 336 0.21 -7.41 6.42
CA THR A 336 0.57 -7.87 7.75
C THR A 336 -0.67 -8.44 8.46
N PRO A 337 -0.54 -9.44 9.32
CA PRO A 337 -1.67 -9.92 10.13
C PRO A 337 -2.36 -8.80 10.92
N GLY A 338 -1.59 -7.79 11.35
CA GLY A 338 -2.12 -6.61 12.03
C GLY A 338 -3.07 -5.78 11.17
N LEU A 339 -2.86 -5.73 9.86
CA LEU A 339 -3.75 -5.04 8.93
C LEU A 339 -5.15 -5.69 8.93
N TYR A 340 -5.21 -7.01 8.83
CA TYR A 340 -6.47 -7.76 8.85
C TYR A 340 -7.22 -7.56 10.17
N LEU A 341 -6.51 -7.67 11.30
CA LEU A 341 -7.09 -7.54 12.63
C LEU A 341 -7.63 -6.13 12.90
N THR A 342 -6.88 -5.09 12.54
CA THR A 342 -7.31 -3.69 12.73
C THR A 342 -8.57 -3.36 11.95
N HIS A 343 -8.64 -3.77 10.68
CA HIS A 343 -9.81 -3.51 9.85
C HIS A 343 -11.02 -4.36 10.26
N ALA A 344 -10.82 -5.62 10.64
CA ALA A 344 -11.87 -6.47 11.19
C ALA A 344 -12.45 -5.88 12.49
N PHE A 345 -11.58 -5.45 13.43
CA PHE A 345 -12.01 -4.82 14.67
C PHE A 345 -12.78 -3.53 14.44
N PHE A 346 -12.28 -2.67 13.56
CA PHE A 346 -12.94 -1.40 13.21
C PHE A 346 -14.32 -1.64 12.60
N THR A 347 -14.44 -2.57 11.64
CA THR A 347 -15.69 -2.94 11.02
C THR A 347 -16.68 -3.50 12.05
N PHE A 348 -16.23 -4.37 12.93
CA PHE A 348 -17.03 -4.93 14.01
C PHE A 348 -17.56 -3.84 14.95
N ALA A 349 -16.70 -2.92 15.36
CA ALA A 349 -17.06 -1.82 16.25
C ALA A 349 -18.10 -0.87 15.62
N ILE A 350 -17.95 -0.52 14.34
CA ILE A 350 -18.92 0.36 13.63
C ILE A 350 -20.27 -0.33 13.50
N VAL A 351 -20.32 -1.63 13.16
CA VAL A 351 -21.59 -2.37 13.06
C VAL A 351 -22.29 -2.44 14.41
N LEU A 352 -21.55 -2.68 15.50
CA LEU A 352 -22.14 -2.60 16.85
C LEU A 352 -22.65 -1.20 17.17
N LEU A 353 -21.91 -0.16 16.84
CA LEU A 353 -22.33 1.22 17.07
C LEU A 353 -23.59 1.58 16.27
N SER A 354 -23.72 1.07 15.04
CA SER A 354 -24.91 1.28 14.21
C SER A 354 -26.19 0.66 14.79
N SER A 355 -26.09 -0.28 15.74
CA SER A 355 -27.23 -0.90 16.42
C SER A 355 -27.80 -0.03 17.56
N VAL A 356 -27.16 1.07 17.95
CA VAL A 356 -27.59 1.96 19.04
C VAL A 356 -29.02 2.48 18.89
N PRO A 357 -29.50 2.89 17.71
CA PRO A 357 -30.90 3.30 17.55
C PRO A 357 -31.87 2.19 17.90
N ALA A 358 -31.60 0.96 17.50
CA ALA A 358 -32.46 -0.20 17.82
C ALA A 358 -32.47 -0.49 19.32
N LEU A 359 -31.34 -0.33 20.01
CA LEU A 359 -31.25 -0.46 21.47
C LEU A 359 -32.07 0.62 22.20
N ARG A 360 -32.01 1.87 21.74
CA ARG A 360 -32.79 2.97 22.32
C ARG A 360 -34.31 2.74 22.20
N LEU A 361 -34.74 2.14 21.08
CA LEU A 361 -36.15 1.79 20.88
C LEU A 361 -36.66 0.82 21.97
N ILE A 362 -35.88 -0.24 22.23
CA ILE A 362 -36.25 -1.24 23.24
C ILE A 362 -36.25 -0.67 24.65
N LEU A 363 -35.28 0.13 25.00
CA LEU A 363 -35.22 0.78 26.31
C LEU A 363 -36.46 1.68 26.54
N ARG A 364 -36.91 2.39 25.52
CA ARG A 364 -38.14 3.18 25.59
C ARG A 364 -39.42 2.32 25.75
N MET A 365 -39.47 1.19 25.04
CA MET A 365 -40.60 0.25 25.15
C MET A 365 -40.68 -0.37 26.55
N SER A 366 -39.53 -0.68 27.18
CA SER A 366 -39.50 -1.25 28.52
C SER A 366 -39.82 -0.23 29.64
N SER A 367 -39.56 1.06 29.41
CA SER A 367 -39.87 2.13 30.39
C SER A 367 -41.37 2.51 30.42
N HIS A 368 -42.13 2.16 29.39
CA HIS A 368 -43.57 2.45 29.29
C HIS A 368 -44.44 1.24 29.62
N ALA A 369 -43.86 0.11 30.01
CA ALA A 369 -44.63 -1.00 30.54
C ALA A 369 -45.17 -0.57 31.91
N PRO A 370 -46.51 -0.51 32.10
CA PRO A 370 -47.10 -0.11 33.39
C PRO A 370 -46.59 -1.09 34.44
N GLN A 371 -46.05 -0.55 35.53
CA GLN A 371 -45.83 -1.30 36.76
C GLN A 371 -47.23 -1.71 37.26
N GLN A 372 -47.71 -2.88 36.86
CA GLN A 372 -48.83 -3.52 37.50
C GLN A 372 -48.34 -4.57 38.50
#